data_bd12e8d96ade1c5aa90b676f358899ba
#
_entry.id   bd12e8d96ade1c5aa90b676f358899ba
#
_cell.length_a   1.000
_cell.length_b   1.000
_cell.length_c   1.000
_cell.angle_alpha   90.00
_cell.angle_beta   90.00
_cell.angle_gamma   90.00
#
_symmetry.space_group_name_H-M   'P 1'
#
loop_
_entity.id
_entity.type
_entity.pdbx_description
1 polymer ?
#
loop_
_entity_poly.entity_id
_entity_poly.type
_entity_poly.pdbx_seq_one_letter_code
_entity_poly.pdbx_strand_id
1 'polypeptide(L)'
;MDRRVVIAGLALLPLAACGAPPAPPMGTDGKPLPKLYRIDPAQDGAISYRVLDGINALRQARGLQPMSFSAELNAAAATHSRDMSVQNRPWHFGSDGSSPLDRAKRVGYTGKFLGEDISETYETETETLAAWMEQADTRDVILDPRATQLGFAWFQEASGKIWWTLVTGTGGA
;
A
#
# COMPACT_ATOMS: atom_id res chain seq x y z
N MET A 1 -15.86 -75.47 -23.71
CA MET A 1 -16.79 -74.32 -23.68
C MET A 1 -16.52 -73.54 -22.41
N ASP A 2 -15.56 -72.62 -22.42
CA ASP A 2 -15.11 -71.86 -21.23
C ASP A 2 -15.74 -70.47 -21.23
N ARG A 3 -16.55 -70.22 -20.22
CA ARG A 3 -17.20 -68.91 -19.97
C ARG A 3 -16.25 -68.06 -19.12
N ARG A 4 -15.55 -67.13 -19.73
CA ARG A 4 -14.79 -66.09 -19.02
C ARG A 4 -15.75 -65.00 -18.52
N VAL A 5 -15.89 -64.88 -17.20
CA VAL A 5 -16.61 -63.80 -16.53
C VAL A 5 -15.65 -62.63 -16.43
N VAL A 6 -15.99 -61.51 -17.08
CA VAL A 6 -15.26 -60.25 -16.95
C VAL A 6 -15.96 -59.44 -15.82
N ILE A 7 -15.26 -59.26 -14.70
CA ILE A 7 -15.71 -58.40 -13.59
C ILE A 7 -15.19 -57.00 -13.91
N ALA A 8 -16.13 -56.10 -14.28
CA ALA A 8 -15.81 -54.67 -14.43
C ALA A 8 -15.81 -54.02 -13.02
N GLY A 9 -14.61 -53.64 -12.58
CA GLY A 9 -14.41 -52.91 -11.33
C GLY A 9 -14.85 -51.44 -11.51
N LEU A 10 -15.87 -51.02 -10.78
CA LEU A 10 -16.33 -49.62 -10.71
C LEU A 10 -15.38 -48.85 -9.76
N ALA A 11 -14.51 -47.99 -10.31
CA ALA A 11 -13.68 -47.12 -9.52
C ALA A 11 -14.50 -45.94 -8.99
N LEU A 12 -14.75 -45.90 -7.69
CA LEU A 12 -15.34 -44.76 -6.99
C LEU A 12 -14.27 -43.66 -6.84
N LEU A 13 -14.42 -42.58 -7.60
CA LEU A 13 -13.63 -41.34 -7.40
C LEU A 13 -14.15 -40.62 -6.15
N PRO A 14 -13.29 -40.22 -5.20
CA PRO A 14 -13.70 -39.40 -4.08
C PRO A 14 -14.06 -37.99 -4.58
N LEU A 15 -15.32 -37.56 -4.35
CA LEU A 15 -15.70 -36.14 -4.46
C LEU A 15 -14.95 -35.37 -3.37
N ALA A 16 -13.98 -34.54 -3.79
CA ALA A 16 -13.40 -33.54 -2.91
C ALA A 16 -14.50 -32.53 -2.53
N ALA A 17 -14.98 -32.60 -1.30
CA ALA A 17 -15.89 -31.62 -0.75
C ALA A 17 -15.11 -30.29 -0.65
N CYS A 18 -15.39 -29.33 -1.54
CA CYS A 18 -15.01 -27.95 -1.36
C CYS A 18 -15.69 -27.45 -0.07
N GLY A 19 -14.97 -27.42 1.04
CA GLY A 19 -15.45 -26.82 2.28
C GLY A 19 -15.83 -25.36 2.03
N ALA A 20 -17.06 -24.97 2.39
CA ALA A 20 -17.46 -23.57 2.38
C ALA A 20 -16.50 -22.76 3.27
N PRO A 21 -16.12 -21.54 2.88
CA PRO A 21 -15.30 -20.69 3.72
C PRO A 21 -15.96 -20.48 5.08
N PRO A 22 -15.18 -20.40 6.18
CA PRO A 22 -15.74 -20.17 7.51
C PRO A 22 -16.59 -18.90 7.52
N ALA A 23 -17.75 -18.96 8.18
CA ALA A 23 -18.61 -17.80 8.33
C ALA A 23 -17.85 -16.67 9.06
N PRO A 24 -18.08 -15.41 8.67
CA PRO A 24 -17.43 -14.29 9.34
C PRO A 24 -17.84 -14.22 10.82
N PRO A 25 -16.93 -13.78 11.71
CA PRO A 25 -17.27 -13.59 13.12
C PRO A 25 -18.39 -12.55 13.26
N MET A 26 -19.36 -12.81 14.15
CA MET A 26 -20.52 -11.95 14.35
C MET A 26 -20.35 -11.08 15.58
N GLY A 27 -20.75 -9.83 15.50
CA GLY A 27 -20.83 -8.93 16.65
C GLY A 27 -22.03 -9.26 17.56
N THR A 28 -22.07 -8.65 18.74
CA THR A 28 -23.16 -8.80 19.72
C THR A 28 -24.49 -8.23 19.20
N ASP A 29 -24.44 -7.38 18.16
CA ASP A 29 -25.60 -6.82 17.46
C ASP A 29 -26.13 -7.72 16.32
N GLY A 30 -25.59 -8.94 16.18
CA GLY A 30 -25.96 -9.90 15.15
C GLY A 30 -25.48 -9.54 13.74
N LYS A 31 -24.60 -8.53 13.59
CA LYS A 31 -23.98 -8.17 12.30
C LYS A 31 -22.59 -8.76 12.19
N PRO A 32 -22.11 -9.05 10.96
CA PRO A 32 -20.72 -9.43 10.77
C PRO A 32 -19.78 -8.34 11.32
N LEU A 33 -18.75 -8.76 12.05
CA LEU A 33 -17.71 -7.80 12.47
C LEU A 33 -17.04 -7.21 11.24
N PRO A 34 -16.69 -5.92 11.26
CA PRO A 34 -15.91 -5.30 10.18
C PRO A 34 -14.64 -6.09 9.92
N LYS A 35 -14.41 -6.46 8.68
CA LYS A 35 -13.17 -7.13 8.28
C LYS A 35 -12.11 -6.05 8.13
N LEU A 36 -11.17 -6.01 9.06
CA LEU A 36 -10.01 -5.12 8.94
C LEU A 36 -9.18 -5.54 7.71
N TYR A 37 -8.82 -4.57 6.89
CA TYR A 37 -7.83 -4.78 5.84
C TYR A 37 -6.49 -5.13 6.47
N ARG A 38 -5.89 -6.23 6.03
CA ARG A 38 -4.57 -6.67 6.47
C ARG A 38 -3.68 -6.80 5.25
N ILE A 39 -2.57 -6.09 5.30
CA ILE A 39 -1.54 -6.19 4.27
C ILE A 39 -0.83 -7.53 4.46
N ASP A 40 -0.83 -8.34 3.40
CA ASP A 40 -0.02 -9.55 3.34
C ASP A 40 1.41 -9.16 2.96
N PRO A 41 2.42 -9.47 3.80
CA PRO A 41 3.82 -9.15 3.50
C PRO A 41 4.31 -9.69 2.14
N ALA A 42 3.73 -10.80 1.68
CA ALA A 42 4.03 -11.32 0.34
C ALA A 42 3.59 -10.38 -0.80
N GLN A 43 2.73 -9.40 -0.52
CA GLN A 43 2.22 -8.44 -1.50
C GLN A 43 2.88 -7.06 -1.42
N ASP A 44 3.83 -6.84 -0.52
CA ASP A 44 4.45 -5.52 -0.31
C ASP A 44 4.97 -4.90 -1.61
N GLY A 45 5.69 -5.65 -2.42
CA GLY A 45 6.16 -5.19 -3.72
C GLY A 45 5.01 -4.87 -4.69
N ALA A 46 3.97 -5.70 -4.72
CA ALA A 46 2.82 -5.50 -5.58
C ALA A 46 2.02 -4.25 -5.18
N ILE A 47 1.87 -3.97 -3.89
CA ILE A 47 1.22 -2.76 -3.36
C ILE A 47 1.96 -1.52 -3.84
N SER A 48 3.28 -1.49 -3.65
CA SER A 48 4.11 -0.36 -4.07
C SER A 48 3.98 -0.08 -5.57
N TYR A 49 4.04 -1.12 -6.40
CA TYR A 49 3.91 -0.95 -7.85
C TYR A 49 2.50 -0.55 -8.28
N ARG A 50 1.43 -1.03 -7.63
CA ARG A 50 0.07 -0.55 -7.93
C ARG A 50 -0.09 0.94 -7.66
N VAL A 51 0.51 1.46 -6.59
CA VAL A 51 0.50 2.90 -6.30
C VAL A 51 1.30 3.66 -7.36
N LEU A 52 2.50 3.20 -7.71
CA LEU A 52 3.33 3.83 -8.74
C LEU A 52 2.61 3.87 -10.09
N ASP A 53 2.01 2.75 -10.49
CA ASP A 53 1.26 2.64 -11.76
C ASP A 53 0.02 3.56 -11.75
N GLY A 54 -0.71 3.59 -10.63
CA GLY A 54 -1.84 4.49 -10.44
C GLY A 54 -1.45 5.96 -10.54
N ILE A 55 -0.39 6.37 -9.84
CA ILE A 55 0.16 7.73 -9.91
C ILE A 55 0.59 8.05 -11.35
N ASN A 56 1.31 7.17 -12.00
CA ASN A 56 1.80 7.41 -13.36
C ASN A 56 0.68 7.47 -14.39
N ALA A 57 -0.40 6.69 -14.23
CA ALA A 57 -1.60 6.80 -15.04
C ALA A 57 -2.28 8.18 -14.88
N LEU A 58 -2.41 8.66 -13.63
CA LEU A 58 -2.97 9.98 -13.33
C LEU A 58 -2.12 11.12 -13.91
N ARG A 59 -0.80 11.00 -13.81
CA ARG A 59 0.16 11.96 -14.37
C ARG A 59 0.12 11.96 -15.90
N GLN A 60 0.10 10.80 -16.52
CA GLN A 60 -0.02 10.64 -17.98
C GLN A 60 -1.31 11.29 -18.50
N ALA A 61 -2.43 11.12 -17.80
CA ALA A 61 -3.71 11.75 -18.15
C ALA A 61 -3.65 13.30 -18.11
N ARG A 62 -2.64 13.86 -17.44
CA ARG A 62 -2.35 15.31 -17.37
C ARG A 62 -1.18 15.75 -18.26
N GLY A 63 -0.61 14.85 -19.07
CA GLY A 63 0.55 15.15 -19.92
C GLY A 63 1.86 15.32 -19.12
N LEU A 64 1.91 14.82 -17.89
CA LEU A 64 3.10 14.91 -17.03
C LEU A 64 4.01 13.70 -17.24
N GLN A 65 5.31 13.89 -17.00
CA GLN A 65 6.28 12.80 -17.04
C GLN A 65 6.02 11.79 -15.89
N PRO A 66 6.22 10.48 -16.14
CA PRO A 66 6.10 9.47 -15.09
C PRO A 66 7.19 9.66 -14.04
N MET A 67 6.89 9.21 -12.82
CA MET A 67 7.86 9.09 -11.73
C MET A 67 8.40 7.66 -11.63
N SER A 68 9.57 7.52 -11.01
CA SER A 68 10.17 6.24 -10.61
C SER A 68 10.44 6.21 -9.12
N PHE A 69 10.62 5.02 -8.54
CA PHE A 69 11.03 4.91 -7.14
C PHE A 69 12.46 5.41 -6.92
N SER A 70 12.66 6.10 -5.79
CA SER A 70 13.97 6.32 -5.19
C SER A 70 14.07 5.50 -3.91
N ALA A 71 15.18 4.78 -3.74
CA ALA A 71 15.44 4.01 -2.52
C ALA A 71 15.53 4.92 -1.29
N GLU A 72 16.10 6.10 -1.44
CA GLU A 72 16.25 7.10 -0.38
C GLU A 72 14.87 7.66 0.03
N LEU A 73 14.03 8.04 -0.94
CA LEU A 73 12.69 8.53 -0.64
C LEU A 73 11.81 7.43 -0.02
N ASN A 74 11.95 6.17 -0.47
CA ASN A 74 11.29 5.02 0.18
C ASN A 74 11.74 4.86 1.64
N ALA A 75 13.03 4.98 1.92
CA ALA A 75 13.56 4.90 3.28
C ALA A 75 13.04 6.05 4.17
N ALA A 76 12.95 7.27 3.64
CA ALA A 76 12.36 8.40 4.33
C ALA A 76 10.89 8.16 4.65
N ALA A 77 10.10 7.69 3.66
CA ALA A 77 8.69 7.37 3.83
C ALA A 77 8.47 6.25 4.87
N ALA A 78 9.24 5.15 4.80
CA ALA A 78 9.13 4.03 5.74
C ALA A 78 9.47 4.45 7.18
N THR A 79 10.48 5.29 7.36
CA THR A 79 10.84 5.84 8.67
C THR A 79 9.68 6.67 9.22
N HIS A 80 9.09 7.52 8.39
CA HIS A 80 8.01 8.41 8.83
C HIS A 80 6.71 7.68 9.13
N SER A 81 6.31 6.71 8.30
CA SER A 81 5.12 5.89 8.57
C SER A 81 5.19 5.20 9.94
N ARG A 82 6.36 4.65 10.30
CA ARG A 82 6.58 4.04 11.61
C ARG A 82 6.57 5.08 12.73
N ASP A 83 7.18 6.23 12.50
CA ASP A 83 7.27 7.29 13.50
C ASP A 83 5.89 7.92 13.80
N MET A 84 5.04 8.11 12.79
CA MET A 84 3.65 8.53 12.98
C MET A 84 2.87 7.56 13.88
N SER A 85 3.09 6.24 13.72
CA SER A 85 2.49 5.23 14.61
C SER A 85 2.96 5.39 16.06
N VAL A 86 4.26 5.60 16.27
CA VAL A 86 4.82 5.85 17.62
C VAL A 86 4.23 7.09 18.25
N GLN A 87 4.08 8.16 17.49
CA GLN A 87 3.46 9.41 17.92
C GLN A 87 1.94 9.31 18.08
N ASN A 88 1.32 8.27 17.49
CA ASN A 88 -0.13 8.15 17.30
C ASN A 88 -0.74 9.41 16.70
N ARG A 89 -0.08 10.00 15.71
CA ARG A 89 -0.45 11.28 15.12
C ARG A 89 -0.06 11.36 13.64
N PRO A 90 -1.00 11.67 12.72
CA PRO A 90 -0.73 11.89 11.31
C PRO A 90 -0.29 13.35 11.11
N TRP A 91 0.97 13.61 11.17
CA TRP A 91 1.52 14.93 10.86
C TRP A 91 2.92 14.83 10.28
N HIS A 92 3.36 15.89 9.61
CA HIS A 92 4.60 15.89 8.81
C HIS A 92 5.90 15.92 9.61
N PHE A 93 5.87 16.26 10.90
CA PHE A 93 7.10 16.32 11.71
C PHE A 93 7.35 15.00 12.44
N GLY A 94 8.61 14.60 12.47
CA GLY A 94 9.06 13.44 13.23
C GLY A 94 8.96 13.66 14.74
N SER A 95 8.98 12.58 15.53
CA SER A 95 9.03 12.63 16.99
C SER A 95 10.29 13.32 17.52
N ASP A 96 11.34 13.36 16.70
CA ASP A 96 12.60 14.09 16.93
C ASP A 96 12.57 15.55 16.41
N GLY A 97 11.42 16.04 15.97
CA GLY A 97 11.23 17.38 15.40
C GLY A 97 11.69 17.52 13.96
N SER A 98 12.16 16.47 13.29
CA SER A 98 12.63 16.54 11.91
C SER A 98 11.46 16.83 10.95
N SER A 99 11.74 17.73 9.98
CA SER A 99 10.85 17.95 8.85
C SER A 99 10.95 16.82 7.81
N PRO A 100 10.02 16.72 6.85
CA PRO A 100 10.15 15.80 5.71
C PRO A 100 11.46 15.99 4.93
N LEU A 101 11.88 17.25 4.74
CA LEU A 101 13.15 17.59 4.08
C LEU A 101 14.37 17.07 4.87
N ASP A 102 14.34 17.18 6.20
CA ASP A 102 15.42 16.68 7.05
C ASP A 102 15.54 15.16 6.96
N ARG A 103 14.40 14.46 6.92
CA ARG A 103 14.37 12.99 6.74
C ARG A 103 14.94 12.58 5.38
N ALA A 104 14.54 13.26 4.28
CA ALA A 104 15.08 12.99 2.95
C ALA A 104 16.61 13.20 2.92
N LYS A 105 17.11 14.29 3.50
CA LYS A 105 18.57 14.56 3.59
C LYS A 105 19.30 13.51 4.42
N ARG A 106 18.71 13.09 5.55
CA ARG A 106 19.31 12.11 6.47
C ARG A 106 19.54 10.75 5.81
N VAL A 107 18.67 10.35 4.90
CA VAL A 107 18.82 9.10 4.12
C VAL A 107 19.68 9.27 2.86
N GLY A 108 20.28 10.44 2.65
CA GLY A 108 21.21 10.71 1.54
C GLY A 108 20.53 11.11 0.22
N TYR A 109 19.26 11.54 0.26
CA TYR A 109 18.62 12.02 -0.96
C TYR A 109 19.25 13.30 -1.48
N THR A 110 19.78 13.26 -2.70
CA THR A 110 20.52 14.38 -3.33
C THR A 110 19.65 15.23 -4.25
N GLY A 111 18.45 14.72 -4.64
CA GLY A 111 17.50 15.49 -5.41
C GLY A 111 16.81 16.59 -4.58
N LYS A 112 15.99 17.38 -5.23
CA LYS A 112 15.17 18.38 -4.54
C LYS A 112 13.91 17.70 -4.00
N PHE A 113 13.69 17.73 -2.69
CA PHE A 113 12.42 17.38 -2.05
C PHE A 113 11.32 18.32 -2.55
N LEU A 114 10.14 17.77 -2.90
CA LEU A 114 9.01 18.54 -3.43
C LEU A 114 7.79 18.51 -2.52
N GLY A 115 7.45 17.36 -1.94
CA GLY A 115 6.29 17.26 -1.07
C GLY A 115 6.17 15.89 -0.40
N GLU A 116 5.24 15.82 0.55
CA GLU A 116 4.91 14.61 1.28
C GLU A 116 3.40 14.54 1.52
N ASP A 117 2.79 13.38 1.25
CA ASP A 117 1.41 13.06 1.60
C ASP A 117 1.40 11.96 2.67
N ILE A 118 0.50 12.09 3.62
CA ILE A 118 0.35 11.15 4.74
C ILE A 118 -1.12 10.78 4.95
N SER A 119 -1.37 9.58 5.49
CA SER A 119 -2.70 9.13 5.90
C SER A 119 -2.61 8.15 7.08
N GLU A 120 -3.68 8.05 7.88
CA GLU A 120 -3.79 7.16 9.04
C GLU A 120 -5.09 6.35 9.02
N THR A 121 -5.42 5.68 7.95
CA THR A 121 -6.70 5.00 7.80
C THR A 121 -6.56 3.49 7.65
N TYR A 122 -7.72 2.79 7.64
CA TYR A 122 -7.82 1.38 7.28
C TYR A 122 -8.08 1.16 5.79
N GLU A 123 -7.92 2.19 4.98
CA GLU A 123 -8.08 2.15 3.55
C GLU A 123 -6.96 1.32 2.90
N THR A 124 -7.28 0.79 1.74
CA THR A 124 -6.25 0.17 0.88
C THR A 124 -5.35 1.26 0.28
N GLU A 125 -4.21 0.87 -0.28
CA GLU A 125 -3.31 1.77 -0.98
C GLU A 125 -4.01 2.53 -2.14
N THR A 126 -4.97 1.88 -2.80
CA THR A 126 -5.71 2.48 -3.91
C THR A 126 -6.74 3.51 -3.41
N GLU A 127 -7.44 3.20 -2.32
CA GLU A 127 -8.36 4.14 -1.67
C GLU A 127 -7.62 5.33 -1.08
N THR A 128 -6.45 5.10 -0.48
CA THR A 128 -5.58 6.17 0.03
C THR A 128 -5.13 7.10 -1.10
N LEU A 129 -4.68 6.55 -2.24
CA LEU A 129 -4.34 7.36 -3.41
C LEU A 129 -5.55 8.16 -3.92
N ALA A 130 -6.74 7.55 -3.97
CA ALA A 130 -7.97 8.24 -4.38
C ALA A 130 -8.28 9.40 -3.42
N ALA A 131 -8.19 9.20 -2.10
CA ALA A 131 -8.40 10.24 -1.10
C ALA A 131 -7.41 11.40 -1.25
N TRP A 132 -6.12 11.11 -1.47
CA TRP A 132 -5.12 12.15 -1.75
C TRP A 132 -5.43 12.94 -3.03
N MET A 133 -6.02 12.31 -4.03
CA MET A 133 -6.41 13.00 -5.27
C MET A 133 -7.66 13.88 -5.11
N GLU A 134 -8.47 13.68 -4.09
CA GLU A 134 -9.62 14.53 -3.80
C GLU A 134 -9.24 15.88 -3.15
N GLN A 135 -8.17 15.90 -2.36
CA GLN A 135 -7.70 17.10 -1.68
C GLN A 135 -6.71 17.88 -2.58
N ALA A 136 -6.79 19.20 -2.61
CA ALA A 136 -5.97 20.02 -3.51
C ALA A 136 -4.49 19.98 -3.15
N ASP A 137 -4.17 20.06 -1.87
CA ASP A 137 -2.81 20.10 -1.34
C ASP A 137 -2.06 18.79 -1.59
N THR A 138 -2.66 17.63 -1.29
CA THR A 138 -2.06 16.31 -1.54
C THR A 138 -2.03 15.99 -3.04
N ARG A 139 -3.08 16.32 -3.78
CA ARG A 139 -3.09 16.18 -5.24
C ARG A 139 -1.96 16.94 -5.92
N ASP A 140 -1.64 18.14 -5.44
CA ASP A 140 -0.58 18.98 -6.00
C ASP A 140 0.80 18.37 -5.77
N VAL A 141 1.03 17.61 -4.70
CA VAL A 141 2.25 16.81 -4.48
C VAL A 141 2.38 15.70 -5.54
N ILE A 142 1.28 14.96 -5.79
CA ILE A 142 1.26 13.86 -6.77
C ILE A 142 1.42 14.38 -8.20
N LEU A 143 0.84 15.52 -8.51
CA LEU A 143 0.82 16.09 -9.85
C LEU A 143 1.85 17.22 -10.07
N ASP A 144 2.80 17.43 -9.15
CA ASP A 144 3.87 18.41 -9.36
C ASP A 144 4.63 18.07 -10.67
N PRO A 145 4.64 18.97 -11.66
CA PRO A 145 5.29 18.71 -12.95
C PRO A 145 6.82 18.53 -12.83
N ARG A 146 7.41 18.96 -11.74
CA ARG A 146 8.85 18.82 -11.46
C ARG A 146 9.20 17.45 -10.89
N ALA A 147 8.23 16.72 -10.35
CA ALA A 147 8.46 15.44 -9.71
C ALA A 147 8.82 14.37 -10.75
N THR A 148 9.95 13.71 -10.52
CA THR A 148 10.45 12.59 -11.33
C THR A 148 10.72 11.34 -10.50
N GLN A 149 10.76 11.49 -9.18
CA GLN A 149 10.99 10.39 -8.24
C GLN A 149 9.97 10.43 -7.11
N LEU A 150 9.65 9.25 -6.60
CA LEU A 150 8.83 9.11 -5.40
C LEU A 150 9.38 8.02 -4.46
N GLY A 151 8.97 8.11 -3.21
CA GLY A 151 9.04 7.05 -2.22
C GLY A 151 7.64 6.80 -1.67
N PHE A 152 7.27 5.56 -1.51
CA PHE A 152 5.99 5.17 -0.94
C PHE A 152 6.20 4.04 0.06
N ALA A 153 5.70 4.22 1.26
CA ALA A 153 5.80 3.22 2.31
C ALA A 153 4.62 3.31 3.28
N TRP A 154 4.48 2.26 4.09
CA TRP A 154 3.47 2.19 5.13
C TRP A 154 3.99 1.46 6.36
N PHE A 155 3.26 1.63 7.46
CA PHE A 155 3.39 0.82 8.65
C PHE A 155 2.01 0.41 9.12
N GLN A 156 1.76 -0.90 9.28
CA GLN A 156 0.50 -1.41 9.82
C GLN A 156 0.68 -1.90 11.25
N GLU A 157 -0.12 -1.35 12.15
CA GLU A 157 -0.17 -1.76 13.55
C GLU A 157 -0.86 -3.12 13.73
N ALA A 158 -0.64 -3.75 14.88
CA ALA A 158 -1.35 -4.95 15.28
C ALA A 158 -2.88 -4.72 15.35
N SER A 159 -3.34 -3.52 15.69
CA SER A 159 -4.73 -3.09 15.64
C SER A 159 -5.35 -3.14 14.25
N GLY A 160 -4.50 -3.08 13.21
CA GLY A 160 -4.90 -3.00 11.80
C GLY A 160 -4.80 -1.59 11.22
N LYS A 161 -4.63 -0.56 12.04
CA LYS A 161 -4.43 0.81 11.58
C LYS A 161 -3.19 0.88 10.70
N ILE A 162 -3.29 1.62 9.59
CA ILE A 162 -2.21 1.77 8.63
C ILE A 162 -1.82 3.25 8.56
N TRP A 163 -0.52 3.48 8.57
CA TRP A 163 0.10 4.77 8.40
C TRP A 163 0.78 4.81 7.03
N TRP A 164 0.27 5.64 6.14
CA TRP A 164 0.77 5.76 4.78
C TRP A 164 1.63 7.01 4.62
N THR A 165 2.70 6.91 3.86
CA THR A 165 3.54 8.06 3.50
C THR A 165 3.95 7.96 2.03
N LEU A 166 3.71 9.02 1.29
CA LEU A 166 4.24 9.28 -0.05
C LEU A 166 5.17 10.48 0.04
N VAL A 167 6.34 10.38 -0.58
CA VAL A 167 7.31 11.49 -0.68
C VAL A 167 7.65 11.68 -2.14
N THR A 168 7.72 12.93 -2.62
CA THR A 168 8.08 13.23 -4.00
C THR A 168 9.30 14.12 -4.09
N GLY A 169 10.05 13.97 -5.18
CA GLY A 169 11.22 14.77 -5.44
C GLY A 169 11.67 14.74 -6.90
N THR A 170 12.71 15.54 -7.20
CA THR A 170 13.39 15.48 -8.51
C THR A 170 14.50 14.44 -8.45
N GLY A 171 14.87 13.86 -9.61
CA GLY A 171 16.15 13.12 -9.66
C GLY A 171 17.33 13.98 -9.22
N GLY A 172 18.36 13.37 -8.63
CA GLY A 172 19.64 14.01 -8.44
C GLY A 172 20.30 14.30 -9.80
N ALA A 173 21.03 15.38 -9.88
CA ALA A 173 21.87 15.69 -11.04
C ALA A 173 23.08 14.76 -11.09
#